data_acbdd3c52a1624a8adb32a747f617c8b
#
_entry.id   acbdd3c52a1624a8adb32a747f617c8b
#
_cell.length_a   1.000
_cell.length_b   1.000
_cell.length_c   1.000
_cell.angle_alpha   90.00
_cell.angle_beta   90.00
_cell.angle_gamma   90.00
#
_symmetry.space_group_name_H-M   'P 1'
#
loop_
_entity.id
_entity.type
_entity.pdbx_description
1 polymer ?
#
loop_
_entity_poly.entity_id
_entity_poly.type
_entity_poly.pdbx_seq_one_letter_code
_entity_poly.pdbx_strand_id
1 'polypeptide(L)' 'MKIEEAIVYVMVKRNGGMTTDQIADAINRHRLHLRKDGQPVTSKQVYATICRFP' A
#
# COMPACT_ATOMS: atom_id res chain seq x y z
N MET A 1 -7.45 6.43 4.42
CA MET A 1 -7.51 6.23 2.95
C MET A 1 -7.88 4.80 2.61
N LYS A 2 -8.51 4.59 1.48
CA LYS A 2 -8.64 3.23 0.94
C LYS A 2 -7.26 2.73 0.53
N ILE A 3 -7.10 1.40 0.49
CA ILE A 3 -5.79 0.83 0.22
C ILE A 3 -5.25 1.22 -1.17
N GLU A 4 -6.09 1.26 -2.19
CA GLU A 4 -5.65 1.67 -3.52
C GLU A 4 -5.18 3.13 -3.54
N GLU A 5 -5.83 4.00 -2.79
CA GLU A 5 -5.42 5.39 -2.66
C GLU A 5 -4.08 5.51 -1.94
N ALA A 6 -3.89 4.72 -0.89
CA ALA A 6 -2.64 4.72 -0.13
C ALA A 6 -1.48 4.25 -1.01
N ILE A 7 -1.70 3.23 -1.81
CA ILE A 7 -0.67 2.72 -2.72
C ILE A 7 -0.27 3.79 -3.73
N VAL A 8 -1.24 4.42 -4.36
CA VAL A 8 -0.97 5.47 -5.36
C VAL A 8 -0.23 6.64 -4.71
N TYR A 9 -0.67 7.05 -3.53
CA TYR A 9 -0.03 8.15 -2.79
C TYR A 9 1.44 7.87 -2.53
N VAL A 10 1.75 6.66 -2.05
CA VAL A 10 3.12 6.27 -1.74
C VAL A 10 3.97 6.23 -3.00
N MET A 11 3.45 5.66 -4.08
CA MET A 11 4.18 5.52 -5.33
C MET A 11 4.48 6.88 -5.97
N VAL A 12 3.51 7.79 -5.94
CA VAL A 12 3.70 9.13 -6.49
C VAL A 12 4.77 9.88 -5.70
N LYS A 13 4.75 9.78 -4.39
CA LYS A 13 5.74 10.43 -3.54
C LYS A 13 7.17 9.96 -3.82
N ARG A 14 7.32 8.71 -4.23
CA ARG A 14 8.63 8.10 -4.47
C ARG A 14 8.99 8.01 -5.96
N ASN A 15 8.16 8.57 -6.82
CA ASN A 15 8.33 8.47 -8.28
C ASN A 15 8.35 7.02 -8.76
N GLY A 16 7.62 6.14 -8.10
CA GLY A 16 7.59 4.72 -8.45
C GLY A 16 8.85 3.99 -7.98
N GLY A 17 9.13 2.85 -8.59
CA GLY A 17 10.35 2.09 -8.30
C GLY A 17 10.37 1.46 -6.92
N MET A 18 9.21 1.10 -6.37
CA MET A 18 9.10 0.47 -5.06
C MET A 18 8.65 -0.98 -5.18
N THR A 19 9.17 -1.83 -4.30
CA THR A 19 8.66 -3.19 -4.17
C THR A 19 7.36 -3.17 -3.36
N THR A 20 6.59 -4.26 -3.43
CA THR A 20 5.37 -4.37 -2.64
C THR A 20 5.65 -4.33 -1.15
N ASP A 21 6.80 -4.87 -0.73
CA ASP A 21 7.21 -4.79 0.69
C ASP A 21 7.45 -3.35 1.12
N GLN A 22 8.12 -2.57 0.28
CA GLN A 22 8.39 -1.17 0.58
C GLN A 22 7.11 -0.35 0.63
N ILE A 23 6.17 -0.62 -0.28
CA ILE A 23 4.88 0.06 -0.30
C ILE A 23 4.09 -0.26 0.97
N ALA A 24 4.03 -1.55 1.34
CA ALA A 24 3.30 -1.96 2.55
C ALA A 24 3.92 -1.33 3.79
N ASP A 25 5.25 -1.33 3.88
CA ASP A 25 5.95 -0.72 5.01
C ASP A 25 5.64 0.77 5.13
N ALA A 26 5.68 1.49 4.01
CA ALA A 26 5.40 2.92 4.00
C ALA A 26 3.97 3.21 4.43
N ILE A 27 3.00 2.41 3.96
CA ILE A 27 1.60 2.57 4.33
C ILE A 27 1.43 2.36 5.84
N ASN A 28 2.06 1.34 6.39
CA ASN A 28 1.96 1.03 7.82
C ASN A 28 2.65 2.09 8.67
N ARG A 29 3.83 2.54 8.24
CA ARG A 29 4.62 3.52 8.97
C ARG A 29 3.88 4.85 9.09
N HIS A 30 3.21 5.27 8.03
CA HIS A 30 2.49 6.54 8.00
C HIS A 30 1.01 6.39 8.29
N ARG A 31 0.56 5.17 8.58
CA ARG A 31 -0.85 4.86 8.89
C ARG A 31 -1.81 5.39 7.83
N LEU A 32 -1.44 5.19 6.59
CA LEU A 32 -2.25 5.68 5.47
C LEU A 32 -3.51 4.86 5.23
N HIS A 33 -3.48 3.59 5.65
CA HIS A 33 -4.62 2.70 5.54
C HIS A 33 -4.67 1.79 6.76
N LEU A 34 -5.84 1.73 7.42
CA LEU A 34 -6.05 0.87 8.56
C LEU A 34 -7.03 -0.24 8.16
N ARG A 35 -6.60 -1.49 8.35
CA ARG A 35 -7.45 -2.64 8.09
C ARG A 35 -8.52 -2.76 9.18
N LYS A 36 -9.67 -3.32 8.81
CA LYS A 36 -10.78 -3.50 9.76
C LYS A 36 -10.40 -4.45 10.91
N ASP A 37 -9.52 -5.40 10.63
CA ASP A 37 -9.09 -6.39 11.64
C ASP A 37 -7.94 -5.88 12.51
N GLY A 38 -7.46 -4.67 12.28
CA GLY A 38 -6.38 -4.08 13.06
C GLY A 38 -5.00 -4.58 12.69
N GLN A 39 -4.90 -5.45 11.70
CA GLN A 39 -3.62 -6.00 11.27
C GLN A 39 -2.91 -5.04 10.31
N PRO A 40 -1.57 -5.09 10.24
CA PRO A 40 -0.84 -4.26 9.29
C PRO A 40 -1.09 -4.70 7.85
N VAL A 41 -0.91 -3.76 6.93
CA VAL A 41 -0.98 -4.06 5.50
C VAL A 41 0.21 -4.93 5.13
N THR A 42 -0.01 -5.98 4.33
CA THR A 42 1.03 -6.90 3.91
C THR A 42 1.40 -6.67 2.45
N SER A 43 2.60 -7.12 2.06
CA SER A 43 3.03 -7.06 0.67
C SER A 43 2.09 -7.84 -0.24
N LYS A 44 1.56 -8.96 0.25
CA LYS A 44 0.60 -9.78 -0.49
C LYS A 44 -0.67 -8.98 -0.78
N GLN A 45 -1.16 -8.23 0.18
CA GLN A 45 -2.34 -7.40 0.00
C GLN A 45 -2.08 -6.29 -1.02
N VAL A 46 -0.91 -5.66 -0.96
CA VAL A 46 -0.52 -4.64 -1.92
C VAL A 46 -0.46 -5.23 -3.33
N TYR A 47 0.18 -6.38 -3.47
CA TYR A 47 0.29 -7.06 -4.76
C TYR A 47 -1.09 -7.40 -5.33
N ALA A 48 -1.96 -7.98 -4.51
CA ALA A 48 -3.30 -8.35 -4.94
C ALA A 48 -4.11 -7.12 -5.39
N THR A 49 -3.93 -5.99 -4.71
CA THR A 49 -4.62 -4.75 -5.08
C THR A 49 -4.11 -4.22 -6.41
N ILE A 50 -2.79 -4.22 -6.60
CA ILE A 50 -2.19 -3.75 -7.85
C ILE A 50 -2.66 -4.62 -9.03
N CYS A 51 -2.76 -5.93 -8.82
CA CYS A 51 -3.20 -6.85 -9.87
C CYS A 51 -4.65 -6.64 -10.30
N ARG A 52 -5.46 -5.98 -9.48
CA ARG A 52 -6.85 -5.69 -9.82
C ARG A 52 -7.00 -4.45 -10.67
N PHE A 53 -5.99 -3.61 -10.75
CA PHE A 53 -6.05 -2.43 -11.61
C PHE A 53 -5.73 -2.81 -13.05
N PRO A 54 -6.49 -2.31 -14.01
CA PRO A 54 -6.23 -2.56 -15.42
C PRO A 54 -4.94 -1.89 -15.89
#